data_b8a7d9d44e3d8ab55be9c4e6df485f2a
#
_entry.id   b8a7d9d44e3d8ab55be9c4e6df485f2a
#
_cell.length_a   1.000
_cell.length_b   1.000
_cell.length_c   1.000
_cell.angle_alpha   90.00
_cell.angle_beta   90.00
_cell.angle_gamma   90.00
#
_symmetry.space_group_name_H-M   'P 1'
#
loop_
_entity.id
_entity.type
_entity.pdbx_description
1 polymer ?
#
loop_
_entity_poly.entity_id
_entity_poly.type
_entity_poly.pdbx_seq_one_letter_code
_entity_poly.pdbx_strand_id
1 'polypeptide(L)'
;MVALVVSTIILLVGTAAVVAYARNRPTGAFLSWGEAMAAAVFVFLLMGLAYGIVPHQWLTYADNELGWRSDKIVYGPGNVLSNIPFTITYQVIRDIIAAGIYIVFLGAQIALWAVWQGRGKVKQRELPTSSFGRPLVKKA
;
A
#
# COMPACT_ATOMS: atom_id res chain seq x y z
N MET A 1 -13.41 -15.60 6.32
CA MET A 1 -12.88 -15.59 4.93
C MET A 1 -13.53 -14.56 4.02
N VAL A 2 -14.89 -14.49 3.90
CA VAL A 2 -15.59 -13.55 3.00
C VAL A 2 -15.21 -12.08 3.24
N ALA A 3 -15.18 -11.63 4.49
CA ALA A 3 -14.85 -10.24 4.84
C ALA A 3 -13.42 -9.83 4.41
N LEU A 4 -12.45 -10.73 4.54
CA LEU A 4 -11.08 -10.52 4.07
C LEU A 4 -11.03 -10.34 2.55
N VAL A 5 -11.70 -11.21 1.81
CA VAL A 5 -11.75 -11.15 0.34
C VAL A 5 -12.43 -9.87 -0.13
N VAL A 6 -13.60 -9.55 0.44
CA VAL A 6 -14.37 -8.35 0.06
C VAL A 6 -13.57 -7.08 0.36
N SER A 7 -12.98 -6.93 1.55
CA SER A 7 -12.19 -5.75 1.89
C SER A 7 -10.96 -5.59 1.00
N THR A 8 -10.30 -6.69 0.64
CA THR A 8 -9.16 -6.69 -0.28
C THR A 8 -9.59 -6.28 -1.69
N ILE A 9 -10.71 -6.79 -2.20
CA ILE A 9 -11.25 -6.40 -3.51
C ILE A 9 -11.59 -4.90 -3.53
N ILE A 10 -12.27 -4.40 -2.51
CA ILE A 10 -12.62 -2.98 -2.40
C ILE A 10 -11.35 -2.11 -2.41
N LEU A 11 -10.32 -2.51 -1.67
CA LEU A 11 -9.03 -1.82 -1.64
C LEU A 11 -8.36 -1.79 -3.03
N LEU A 12 -8.32 -2.93 -3.72
CA LEU A 12 -7.71 -3.03 -5.05
C LEU A 12 -8.48 -2.19 -6.09
N VAL A 13 -9.80 -2.28 -6.10
CA VAL A 13 -10.66 -1.50 -7.01
C VAL A 13 -10.52 0.00 -6.73
N GLY A 14 -10.56 0.40 -5.46
CA GLY A 14 -10.37 1.80 -5.06
C GLY A 14 -8.98 2.34 -5.46
N THR A 15 -7.92 1.55 -5.26
CA THR A 15 -6.57 1.91 -5.68
C THR A 15 -6.47 2.01 -7.21
N ALA A 16 -7.07 1.07 -7.95
CA ALA A 16 -7.13 1.12 -9.41
C ALA A 16 -7.86 2.36 -9.91
N ALA A 17 -8.95 2.77 -9.27
CA ALA A 17 -9.68 4.00 -9.59
C ALA A 17 -8.81 5.25 -9.40
N VAL A 18 -8.04 5.34 -8.31
CA VAL A 18 -7.07 6.44 -8.11
C VAL A 18 -6.01 6.46 -9.21
N VAL A 19 -5.44 5.30 -9.54
CA VAL A 19 -4.43 5.20 -10.60
C VAL A 19 -5.01 5.59 -11.96
N ALA A 20 -6.21 5.14 -12.30
CA ALA A 20 -6.90 5.47 -13.53
C ALA A 20 -7.19 6.98 -13.62
N TYR A 21 -7.72 7.58 -12.55
CA TYR A 21 -7.93 9.02 -12.47
C TYR A 21 -6.62 9.79 -12.65
N ALA A 22 -5.56 9.36 -11.95
CA ALA A 22 -4.26 9.97 -12.04
C ALA A 22 -3.68 9.91 -13.47
N ARG A 23 -3.82 8.78 -14.18
CA ARG A 23 -3.32 8.61 -15.56
C ARG A 23 -4.03 9.53 -16.54
N ASN A 24 -5.34 9.70 -16.38
CA ASN A 24 -6.17 10.49 -17.29
C ASN A 24 -6.04 12.01 -17.05
N ARG A 25 -5.48 12.43 -15.90
CA ARG A 25 -5.32 13.84 -15.59
C ARG A 25 -4.05 14.42 -16.23
N PRO A 26 -4.15 15.55 -16.99
CA PRO A 26 -2.99 16.19 -17.57
C PRO A 26 -2.06 16.76 -16.49
N THR A 27 -0.75 16.67 -16.72
CA THR A 27 0.26 17.23 -15.83
C THR A 27 0.17 18.77 -15.83
N GLY A 28 0.10 19.39 -14.63
CA GLY A 28 -0.03 20.83 -14.50
C GLY A 28 -1.46 21.37 -14.48
N ALA A 29 -2.49 20.49 -14.57
CA ALA A 29 -3.87 20.91 -14.38
C ALA A 29 -4.11 21.42 -12.98
N PHE A 30 -4.75 22.59 -12.86
CA PHE A 30 -5.15 23.15 -11.57
C PHE A 30 -6.10 22.21 -10.83
N LEU A 31 -5.83 22.01 -9.55
CA LEU A 31 -6.69 21.26 -8.66
C LEU A 31 -7.58 22.27 -7.90
N SER A 32 -8.89 22.12 -7.99
CA SER A 32 -9.78 22.91 -7.13
C SER A 32 -9.66 22.44 -5.67
N TRP A 33 -9.94 23.32 -4.72
CA TRP A 33 -9.94 22.97 -3.30
C TRP A 33 -10.87 21.78 -2.99
N GLY A 34 -12.07 21.75 -3.60
CA GLY A 34 -13.02 20.65 -3.44
C GLY A 34 -12.47 19.31 -3.95
N GLU A 35 -11.85 19.29 -5.13
CA GLU A 35 -11.20 18.09 -5.67
C GLU A 35 -10.05 17.61 -4.79
N ALA A 36 -9.22 18.53 -4.29
CA ALA A 36 -8.11 18.19 -3.41
C ALA A 36 -8.60 17.56 -2.10
N MET A 37 -9.63 18.14 -1.48
CA MET A 37 -10.24 17.60 -0.25
C MET A 37 -10.89 16.22 -0.50
N ALA A 38 -11.66 16.08 -1.57
CA ALA A 38 -12.30 14.80 -1.91
C ALA A 38 -11.25 13.70 -2.18
N ALA A 39 -10.19 14.03 -2.91
CA ALA A 39 -9.10 13.09 -3.15
C ALA A 39 -8.37 12.70 -1.85
N ALA A 40 -8.11 13.66 -0.96
CA ALA A 40 -7.47 13.40 0.32
C ALA A 40 -8.31 12.47 1.20
N VAL A 41 -9.62 12.72 1.33
CA VAL A 41 -10.56 11.87 2.08
C VAL A 41 -10.61 10.48 1.48
N PHE A 42 -10.69 10.37 0.15
CA PHE A 42 -10.74 9.06 -0.51
C PHE A 42 -9.46 8.24 -0.28
N VAL A 43 -8.29 8.87 -0.41
CA VAL A 43 -7.01 8.21 -0.12
C VAL A 43 -6.91 7.83 1.35
N PHE A 44 -7.38 8.68 2.27
CA PHE A 44 -7.41 8.36 3.70
C PHE A 44 -8.28 7.14 4.00
N LEU A 45 -9.45 7.02 3.37
CA LEU A 45 -10.31 5.83 3.49
C LEU A 45 -9.61 4.56 2.97
N LEU A 46 -8.91 4.66 1.83
CA LEU A 46 -8.10 3.53 1.33
C LEU A 46 -6.98 3.15 2.29
N MET A 47 -6.33 4.12 2.94
CA MET A 47 -5.33 3.84 3.98
C MET A 47 -5.96 3.15 5.18
N GLY A 48 -7.15 3.57 5.61
CA GLY A 48 -7.91 2.89 6.67
C GLY A 48 -8.24 1.43 6.33
N LEU A 49 -8.60 1.16 5.08
CA LEU A 49 -8.80 -0.20 4.57
C LEU A 49 -7.48 -1.00 4.58
N ALA A 50 -6.41 -0.42 4.04
CA ALA A 50 -5.12 -1.10 3.86
C ALA A 50 -4.43 -1.44 5.20
N TYR A 51 -4.44 -0.50 6.15
CA TYR A 51 -3.71 -0.64 7.41
C TYR A 51 -4.58 -1.04 8.60
N GLY A 52 -5.88 -0.80 8.54
CA GLY A 52 -6.81 -1.17 9.61
C GLY A 52 -7.57 -2.45 9.29
N ILE A 53 -8.39 -2.41 8.24
CA ILE A 53 -9.40 -3.44 8.01
C ILE A 53 -8.77 -4.73 7.46
N VAL A 54 -7.97 -4.66 6.41
CA VAL A 54 -7.41 -5.87 5.75
C VAL A 54 -6.52 -6.67 6.69
N PRO A 55 -5.54 -6.10 7.42
CA PRO A 55 -4.73 -6.85 8.37
C PRO A 55 -5.55 -7.41 9.55
N HIS A 56 -6.55 -6.66 10.03
CA HIS A 56 -7.44 -7.14 11.08
C HIS A 56 -8.26 -8.35 10.61
N GLN A 57 -8.79 -8.32 9.39
CA GLN A 57 -9.53 -9.45 8.82
C GLN A 57 -8.62 -10.67 8.60
N TRP A 58 -7.34 -10.45 8.24
CA TRP A 58 -6.35 -11.52 8.16
C TRP A 58 -6.15 -12.18 9.53
N LEU A 59 -5.90 -11.39 10.58
CA LEU A 59 -5.69 -11.90 11.92
C LEU A 59 -6.91 -12.68 12.42
N THR A 60 -8.11 -12.13 12.22
CA THR A 60 -9.38 -12.79 12.58
C THR A 60 -9.57 -14.12 11.85
N TYR A 61 -9.25 -14.16 10.55
CA TYR A 61 -9.32 -15.36 9.73
C TYR A 61 -8.32 -16.43 10.23
N ALA A 62 -7.08 -16.03 10.48
CA ALA A 62 -6.04 -16.94 10.96
C ALA A 62 -6.37 -17.53 12.34
N ASP A 63 -6.94 -16.73 13.24
CA ASP A 63 -7.31 -17.19 14.59
C ASP A 63 -8.54 -18.11 14.57
N ASN A 64 -9.59 -17.72 13.83
CA ASN A 64 -10.88 -18.40 13.93
C ASN A 64 -11.01 -19.59 12.94
N GLU A 65 -10.54 -19.43 11.71
CA GLU A 65 -10.71 -20.47 10.68
C GLU A 65 -9.49 -21.39 10.56
N LEU A 66 -8.26 -20.85 10.63
CA LEU A 66 -7.04 -21.65 10.57
C LEU A 66 -6.61 -22.16 11.96
N GLY A 67 -7.11 -21.55 13.03
CA GLY A 67 -6.75 -21.89 14.40
C GLY A 67 -5.26 -21.69 14.71
N TRP A 68 -4.66 -20.65 14.14
CA TRP A 68 -3.24 -20.30 14.33
C TRP A 68 -3.03 -19.58 15.66
N ARG A 69 -3.04 -20.36 16.71
CA ARG A 69 -2.94 -19.86 18.10
C ARG A 69 -1.56 -20.14 18.67
N SER A 70 -1.28 -19.52 19.82
CA SER A 70 0.01 -19.63 20.53
C SER A 70 0.26 -21.02 21.13
N ASP A 71 -0.79 -21.81 21.33
CA ASP A 71 -0.71 -23.18 21.86
C ASP A 71 -0.24 -24.20 20.78
N LYS A 72 -0.30 -23.85 19.50
CA LYS A 72 0.17 -24.69 18.40
C LYS A 72 1.61 -24.40 18.04
N ILE A 73 2.50 -25.33 18.36
CA ILE A 73 3.94 -25.25 18.10
C ILE A 73 4.24 -25.81 16.70
N VAL A 74 4.95 -25.04 15.88
CA VAL A 74 5.49 -25.49 14.58
C VAL A 74 6.89 -26.05 14.76
N TYR A 75 7.73 -25.34 15.53
CA TYR A 75 9.10 -25.69 15.87
C TYR A 75 9.35 -25.42 17.36
N GLY A 76 9.93 -26.39 18.06
CA GLY A 76 10.29 -26.22 19.45
C GLY A 76 10.79 -27.50 20.12
N PRO A 77 11.17 -27.46 21.41
CA PRO A 77 11.60 -28.62 22.17
C PRO A 77 10.50 -29.70 22.17
N GLY A 78 10.84 -30.88 21.65
CA GLY A 78 9.91 -32.00 21.52
C GLY A 78 9.39 -32.25 20.09
N ASN A 79 9.74 -31.43 19.12
CA ASN A 79 9.41 -31.65 17.71
C ASN A 79 10.68 -31.92 16.86
N VAL A 80 10.51 -32.30 15.58
CA VAL A 80 11.52 -32.86 14.67
C VAL A 80 12.81 -32.02 14.52
N LEU A 81 12.81 -30.75 14.93
CA LEU A 81 13.98 -29.85 14.92
C LEU A 81 14.28 -29.33 16.33
N SER A 82 14.59 -30.24 17.24
CA SER A 82 14.89 -29.96 18.67
C SER A 82 16.17 -29.13 18.93
N ASN A 83 16.96 -28.81 17.90
CA ASN A 83 18.23 -28.08 18.04
C ASN A 83 18.10 -26.56 17.95
N ILE A 84 16.92 -26.00 17.78
CA ILE A 84 16.72 -24.55 17.74
C ILE A 84 16.36 -24.07 19.14
N PRO A 85 17.09 -23.06 19.71
CA PRO A 85 16.86 -22.61 21.09
C PRO A 85 15.59 -21.75 21.29
N PHE A 86 14.76 -21.59 20.28
CA PHE A 86 13.51 -20.82 20.35
C PHE A 86 12.33 -21.58 19.76
N THR A 87 11.15 -21.31 20.32
CA THR A 87 9.89 -21.92 19.89
C THR A 87 9.23 -21.05 18.84
N ILE A 88 8.89 -21.62 17.68
CA ILE A 88 8.08 -20.98 16.66
C ILE A 88 6.67 -21.54 16.73
N THR A 89 5.71 -20.67 17.01
CA THR A 89 4.29 -21.01 17.02
C THR A 89 3.61 -20.58 15.72
N TYR A 90 2.43 -21.12 15.42
CA TYR A 90 1.62 -20.66 14.29
C TYR A 90 1.22 -19.18 14.43
N GLN A 91 1.11 -18.69 15.66
CA GLN A 91 0.88 -17.26 15.92
C GLN A 91 2.02 -16.39 15.35
N VAL A 92 3.28 -16.80 15.51
CA VAL A 92 4.43 -16.06 14.96
C VAL A 92 4.35 -15.99 13.44
N ILE A 93 3.97 -17.08 12.77
CA ILE A 93 3.80 -17.09 11.31
C ILE A 93 2.66 -16.15 10.89
N ARG A 94 1.53 -16.18 11.59
CA ARG A 94 0.40 -15.29 11.40
C ARG A 94 0.82 -13.82 11.45
N ASP A 95 1.60 -13.47 12.48
CA ASP A 95 2.04 -12.10 12.73
C ASP A 95 3.10 -11.64 11.71
N ILE A 96 3.98 -12.55 11.26
CA ILE A 96 4.92 -12.29 10.15
C ILE A 96 4.16 -11.98 8.85
N ILE A 97 3.10 -12.73 8.55
CA ILE A 97 2.28 -12.46 7.36
C ILE A 97 1.58 -11.10 7.49
N ALA A 98 1.04 -10.77 8.68
CA ALA A 98 0.45 -9.46 8.94
C ALA A 98 1.48 -8.34 8.72
N ALA A 99 2.69 -8.49 9.25
CA ALA A 99 3.79 -7.54 9.02
C ALA A 99 4.14 -7.42 7.52
N GLY A 100 4.15 -8.54 6.79
CA GLY A 100 4.35 -8.57 5.34
C GLY A 100 3.28 -7.77 4.59
N ILE A 101 2.03 -7.87 4.98
CA ILE A 101 0.92 -7.08 4.41
C ILE A 101 1.19 -5.58 4.59
N TYR A 102 1.61 -5.13 5.78
CA TYR A 102 1.97 -3.73 6.02
C TYR A 102 3.13 -3.26 5.15
N ILE A 103 4.17 -4.07 5.02
CA ILE A 103 5.36 -3.74 4.20
C ILE A 103 4.97 -3.60 2.72
N VAL A 104 4.15 -4.50 2.19
CA VAL A 104 3.68 -4.45 0.79
C VAL A 104 2.86 -3.18 0.54
N PHE A 105 1.93 -2.84 1.43
CA PHE A 105 1.12 -1.63 1.28
C PHE A 105 1.97 -0.36 1.39
N LEU A 106 2.91 -0.30 2.32
CA LEU A 106 3.83 0.83 2.45
C LEU A 106 4.69 1.00 1.19
N GLY A 107 5.27 -0.10 0.69
CA GLY A 107 6.04 -0.09 -0.56
C GLY A 107 5.22 0.38 -1.76
N ALA A 108 3.98 -0.10 -1.88
CA ALA A 108 3.06 0.32 -2.94
C ALA A 108 2.72 1.83 -2.86
N GLN A 109 2.47 2.35 -1.66
CA GLN A 109 2.20 3.78 -1.45
C GLN A 109 3.41 4.65 -1.82
N ILE A 110 4.61 4.27 -1.38
CA ILE A 110 5.85 4.99 -1.72
C ILE A 110 6.06 4.96 -3.24
N ALA A 111 5.85 3.82 -3.89
CA ALA A 111 5.98 3.69 -5.34
C ALA A 111 4.97 4.58 -6.09
N LEU A 112 3.70 4.56 -5.69
CA LEU A 112 2.65 5.41 -6.29
C LEU A 112 2.97 6.90 -6.10
N TRP A 113 3.44 7.29 -4.91
CA TRP A 113 3.84 8.66 -4.64
C TRP A 113 5.05 9.07 -5.50
N ALA A 114 6.08 8.23 -5.60
CA ALA A 114 7.26 8.51 -6.41
C ALA A 114 6.92 8.67 -7.90
N VAL A 115 6.07 7.79 -8.44
CA VAL A 115 5.56 7.88 -9.82
C VAL A 115 4.78 9.18 -10.02
N TRP A 116 3.91 9.55 -9.07
CA TRP A 116 3.16 10.80 -9.13
C TRP A 116 4.08 12.02 -9.15
N GLN A 117 5.04 12.09 -8.25
CA GLN A 117 6.01 13.19 -8.16
C GLN A 117 6.93 13.28 -9.39
N GLY A 118 7.24 12.14 -10.00
CA GLY A 118 8.08 12.08 -11.19
C GLY A 118 7.45 12.65 -12.46
N ARG A 119 6.11 12.64 -12.56
CA ARG A 119 5.37 13.03 -13.79
C ARG A 119 5.62 14.48 -14.22
N GLY A 120 5.77 15.42 -13.28
CA GLY A 120 6.05 16.83 -13.58
C GLY A 120 7.49 17.10 -13.99
N LYS A 121 8.43 16.32 -13.46
CA LYS A 121 9.88 16.52 -13.69
C LYS A 121 10.31 16.14 -15.12
N VAL A 122 9.69 15.13 -15.72
CA VAL A 122 9.99 14.71 -17.10
C VAL A 122 9.63 15.83 -18.07
N LYS A 123 8.47 16.46 -17.90
CA LYS A 123 8.02 17.55 -18.79
C LYS A 123 8.88 18.82 -18.66
N GLN A 124 9.42 19.10 -17.48
CA GLN A 124 10.32 20.22 -17.23
C GLN A 124 11.72 20.00 -17.87
N ARG A 125 12.15 18.74 -17.97
CA ARG A 125 13.44 18.37 -18.57
C ARG A 125 13.46 18.46 -20.09
N GLU A 126 12.28 18.42 -20.73
CA GLU A 126 12.11 18.55 -22.19
C GLU A 126 11.97 19.99 -22.65
N LEU A 127 11.87 20.95 -21.75
CA LEU A 127 11.81 22.36 -22.11
C LEU A 127 13.20 22.87 -22.51
N PRO A 128 13.32 23.54 -23.67
CA PRO A 128 14.58 24.12 -24.09
C PRO A 128 15.06 25.11 -23.03
N THR A 129 16.29 24.94 -22.60
CA THR A 129 16.95 25.83 -21.65
C THR A 129 17.71 26.94 -22.37
N SER A 130 17.65 28.16 -21.84
CA SER A 130 18.50 29.27 -22.31
C SER A 130 19.97 28.94 -22.03
N SER A 131 20.90 29.65 -22.73
CA SER A 131 22.35 29.55 -22.50
C SER A 131 22.77 29.79 -21.04
N PHE A 132 21.90 30.35 -20.22
CA PHE A 132 22.06 30.59 -18.76
C PHE A 132 21.33 29.57 -17.89
N GLY A 133 20.90 28.42 -18.40
CA GLY A 133 20.25 27.35 -17.66
C GLY A 133 18.80 27.63 -17.19
N ARG A 134 18.18 28.74 -17.62
CA ARG A 134 16.78 29.03 -17.29
C ARG A 134 15.84 28.36 -18.28
N PRO A 135 14.78 27.66 -17.83
CA PRO A 135 13.79 27.09 -18.74
C PRO A 135 13.09 28.19 -19.53
N LEU A 136 13.08 28.05 -20.86
CA LEU A 136 12.34 28.96 -21.74
C LEU A 136 10.87 28.62 -21.68
N VAL A 137 10.11 29.37 -20.87
CA VAL A 137 8.66 29.28 -20.84
C VAL A 137 8.11 30.02 -22.06
N LYS A 138 7.48 29.27 -22.97
CA LYS A 138 6.71 29.89 -24.05
C LYS A 138 5.50 30.57 -23.40
N LYS A 139 5.51 31.92 -23.38
CA LYS A 139 4.30 32.69 -23.04
C LYS A 139 3.23 32.32 -24.07
N ALA A 140 2.12 31.75 -23.60
CA ALA A 140 0.90 31.58 -24.37
C ALA A 140 0.23 32.93 -24.59
#